data_cda484bca654db4595e5a62a7565d37c
#
_entry.id   cda484bca654db4595e5a62a7565d37c
#
_cell.length_a   1.000
_cell.length_b   1.000
_cell.length_c   1.000
_cell.angle_alpha   90.00
_cell.angle_beta   90.00
_cell.angle_gamma   90.00
#
_symmetry.space_group_name_H-M   'P 1'
#
loop_
_entity.id
_entity.type
_entity.pdbx_description
1 polymer ?
#
loop_
_entity_poly.entity_id
_entity_poly.type
_entity_poly.pdbx_seq_one_letter_code
_entity_poly.pdbx_strand_id
1 'polypeptide(L)'
;MAHEITDEFVASLHASSDSARAVARNAVAHAGVEPVAFDRAKVVATPTVVSHKVDDWKVTSQKKSGRCWLFSSLNLLRSTARTHLGLKDFEFSQNYVLFWDKFERANFFLTDVIATAKTEDLDGRLLQFLLGDVLSDGGQWDMAVSLYLKHGLVPKVAMPETESSGHTAPMNGRLKVVLRRTALELRSLVEAGASEEEIREVKEAALADVWRILVICLGEPPASFEWEWRDDKGEFHRDGVLTPREFYERYVDVDLTQYVCLVDDPRAEHPKGHTLTVDHMGNVVGGRPILYVNTPVEQIREITASILASGRAVWFGADCGQQSDRASGLFVEGLYDFDNLFGVDFSTSKEQRVNTGESAMNHAMLFTGVDIDEEGNARRFRVENSWGEEPGEKGFFTMDAAWFDANVFEVAVHVDDLPAELRAVVTEEPLHLPAWDPMGALA
;
A
#
# COMPACT_ATOMS: atom_id res chain seq x y z
N MET A 1 13.59 37.59 8.60
CA MET A 1 13.45 38.40 9.84
C MET A 1 12.50 37.67 10.76
N ALA A 2 12.91 37.33 11.97
CA ALA A 2 11.99 36.78 12.97
C ALA A 2 11.16 37.93 13.54
N HIS A 3 9.83 37.85 13.45
CA HIS A 3 8.92 38.79 14.05
C HIS A 3 8.23 38.10 15.22
N GLU A 4 8.32 38.69 16.39
CA GLU A 4 7.61 38.23 17.59
C GLU A 4 6.12 38.60 17.47
N ILE A 5 5.25 37.69 17.93
CA ILE A 5 3.80 37.96 17.99
C ILE A 5 3.59 39.04 19.09
N THR A 6 3.10 40.22 18.70
CA THR A 6 2.89 41.34 19.63
C THR A 6 1.48 41.37 20.22
N ASP A 7 1.33 41.96 21.40
CA ASP A 7 0.01 42.14 22.03
C ASP A 7 -0.92 42.98 21.15
N GLU A 8 -0.39 43.95 20.37
CA GLU A 8 -1.17 44.77 19.44
C GLU A 8 -1.73 43.93 18.30
N PHE A 9 -0.92 42.98 17.75
CA PHE A 9 -1.38 42.05 16.71
C PHE A 9 -2.48 41.15 17.26
N VAL A 10 -2.33 40.60 18.47
CA VAL A 10 -3.35 39.77 19.13
C VAL A 10 -4.63 40.57 19.38
N ALA A 11 -4.52 41.82 19.83
CA ALA A 11 -5.67 42.70 20.04
C ALA A 11 -6.44 42.95 18.69
N SER A 12 -5.71 43.13 17.61
CA SER A 12 -6.30 43.30 16.28
C SER A 12 -7.10 42.07 15.83
N LEU A 13 -6.60 40.87 16.12
CA LEU A 13 -7.30 39.61 15.83
C LEU A 13 -8.59 39.46 16.67
N HIS A 14 -8.55 39.83 17.95
CA HIS A 14 -9.77 39.84 18.76
C HIS A 14 -10.83 40.80 18.24
N ALA A 15 -10.43 41.98 17.78
CA ALA A 15 -11.33 42.97 17.20
C ALA A 15 -11.95 42.51 15.86
N SER A 16 -11.24 41.65 15.10
CA SER A 16 -11.70 41.10 13.82
C SER A 16 -12.50 39.80 13.96
N SER A 17 -12.75 39.31 15.20
CA SER A 17 -13.44 38.03 15.40
C SER A 17 -14.84 38.04 14.79
N ASP A 18 -15.08 37.08 13.89
CA ASP A 18 -16.33 36.97 13.14
C ASP A 18 -17.44 36.36 13.98
N SER A 19 -18.44 37.17 14.35
CA SER A 19 -19.62 36.72 15.07
C SER A 19 -20.51 35.79 14.23
N ALA A 20 -20.45 35.88 12.90
CA ALA A 20 -21.18 34.98 12.00
C ALA A 20 -20.75 33.53 12.13
N ARG A 21 -19.51 33.30 12.58
CA ARG A 21 -18.97 31.95 12.82
C ARG A 21 -19.20 31.43 14.26
N ALA A 22 -19.97 32.15 15.08
CA ALA A 22 -20.24 31.71 16.46
C ALA A 22 -20.95 30.35 16.51
N VAL A 23 -21.86 30.07 15.56
CA VAL A 23 -22.57 28.79 15.48
C VAL A 23 -21.59 27.67 15.07
N ALA A 24 -20.75 27.90 14.07
CA ALA A 24 -19.74 26.95 13.64
C ALA A 24 -18.74 26.63 14.75
N ARG A 25 -18.24 27.66 15.46
CA ARG A 25 -17.37 27.50 16.62
C ARG A 25 -17.99 26.64 17.72
N ASN A 26 -19.26 26.88 18.06
CA ASN A 26 -19.96 26.08 19.06
C ASN A 26 -20.20 24.65 18.60
N ALA A 27 -20.54 24.44 17.33
CA ALA A 27 -20.74 23.11 16.73
C ALA A 27 -19.43 22.31 16.74
N VAL A 28 -18.31 22.91 16.29
CA VAL A 28 -16.98 22.28 16.29
C VAL A 28 -16.52 21.96 17.71
N ALA A 29 -16.70 22.88 18.67
CA ALA A 29 -16.33 22.66 20.07
C ALA A 29 -17.10 21.48 20.72
N HIS A 30 -18.31 21.17 20.21
CA HIS A 30 -19.14 20.07 20.72
C HIS A 30 -18.93 18.76 19.96
N ALA A 31 -18.84 18.79 18.63
CA ALA A 31 -18.87 17.60 17.77
C ALA A 31 -17.52 17.25 17.10
N GLY A 32 -16.55 18.18 17.12
CA GLY A 32 -15.30 18.06 16.37
C GLY A 32 -15.39 18.69 14.96
N VAL A 33 -14.26 18.78 14.30
CA VAL A 33 -14.12 19.48 13.00
C VAL A 33 -14.81 18.70 11.87
N GLU A 34 -14.42 17.45 11.66
CA GLU A 34 -14.89 16.61 10.56
C GLU A 34 -16.43 16.46 10.53
N PRO A 35 -17.11 16.13 11.64
CA PRO A 35 -18.56 16.00 11.63
C PRO A 35 -19.32 17.28 11.27
N VAL A 36 -18.70 18.46 11.50
CA VAL A 36 -19.30 19.76 11.17
C VAL A 36 -19.00 20.19 9.74
N ALA A 37 -17.81 19.85 9.24
CA ALA A 37 -17.41 20.12 7.85
C ALA A 37 -18.06 19.16 6.84
N PHE A 38 -18.58 18.01 7.29
CA PHE A 38 -19.10 16.93 6.44
C PHE A 38 -20.29 17.41 5.58
N ASP A 39 -20.12 17.35 4.27
CA ASP A 39 -21.13 17.75 3.31
C ASP A 39 -22.11 16.61 2.98
N ARG A 40 -23.24 16.59 3.67
CA ARG A 40 -24.31 15.62 3.41
C ARG A 40 -24.86 15.69 1.98
N ALA A 41 -24.81 16.83 1.29
CA ALA A 41 -25.30 16.94 -0.08
C ALA A 41 -24.40 16.16 -1.04
N LYS A 42 -23.10 16.16 -0.84
CA LYS A 42 -22.13 15.31 -1.57
C LYS A 42 -22.45 13.82 -1.40
N VAL A 43 -22.75 13.38 -0.19
CA VAL A 43 -23.11 11.97 0.07
C VAL A 43 -24.36 11.57 -0.71
N VAL A 44 -25.41 12.41 -0.67
CA VAL A 44 -26.68 12.14 -1.38
C VAL A 44 -26.50 12.19 -2.91
N ALA A 45 -25.61 13.05 -3.39
CA ALA A 45 -25.34 13.22 -4.82
C ALA A 45 -24.40 12.16 -5.41
N THR A 46 -23.78 11.29 -4.58
CA THR A 46 -22.83 10.26 -5.03
C THR A 46 -23.51 8.89 -5.11
N PRO A 47 -23.95 8.43 -6.31
CA PRO A 47 -24.49 7.09 -6.49
C PRO A 47 -23.38 6.04 -6.30
N THR A 48 -23.72 4.89 -5.71
CA THR A 48 -22.76 3.79 -5.47
C THR A 48 -22.74 2.74 -6.59
N VAL A 49 -23.70 2.81 -7.52
CA VAL A 49 -23.84 1.87 -8.64
C VAL A 49 -22.83 2.20 -9.73
N VAL A 50 -22.19 1.17 -10.29
CA VAL A 50 -21.24 1.26 -11.39
C VAL A 50 -21.76 0.51 -12.63
N SER A 51 -21.38 0.96 -13.83
CA SER A 51 -21.80 0.35 -15.10
C SER A 51 -21.08 -0.98 -15.38
N HIS A 52 -19.85 -1.14 -14.92
CA HIS A 52 -19.02 -2.33 -15.08
C HIS A 52 -18.54 -2.81 -13.71
N LYS A 53 -18.68 -4.10 -13.43
CA LYS A 53 -18.35 -4.71 -12.14
C LYS A 53 -17.63 -6.03 -12.34
N VAL A 54 -16.52 -6.21 -11.66
CA VAL A 54 -15.67 -7.41 -11.80
C VAL A 54 -16.27 -8.58 -11.04
N ASP A 55 -16.61 -8.44 -9.77
CA ASP A 55 -17.18 -9.52 -8.95
C ASP A 55 -17.85 -9.06 -7.64
N ASP A 56 -18.49 -10.05 -6.94
CA ASP A 56 -19.24 -9.94 -5.69
C ASP A 56 -18.73 -10.91 -4.60
N TRP A 57 -17.43 -11.04 -4.41
CA TRP A 57 -16.88 -11.78 -3.28
C TRP A 57 -16.92 -10.98 -1.97
N LYS A 58 -16.74 -11.67 -0.84
CA LYS A 58 -16.60 -10.99 0.44
C LYS A 58 -15.26 -10.29 0.54
N VAL A 59 -15.27 -9.10 1.13
CA VAL A 59 -14.05 -8.36 1.44
C VAL A 59 -13.28 -9.03 2.57
N THR A 60 -12.00 -8.77 2.62
CA THR A 60 -11.07 -9.27 3.64
C THR A 60 -10.87 -8.25 4.77
N SER A 61 -10.18 -8.62 5.86
CA SER A 61 -9.89 -7.71 6.97
C SER A 61 -8.47 -7.85 7.47
N GLN A 62 -7.67 -6.80 7.30
CA GLN A 62 -6.30 -6.70 7.81
C GLN A 62 -6.22 -6.41 9.30
N LYS A 63 -7.35 -6.12 9.93
CA LYS A 63 -7.48 -5.75 11.36
C LYS A 63 -6.54 -4.59 11.75
N LYS A 64 -5.68 -4.78 12.77
CA LYS A 64 -4.73 -3.78 13.29
C LYS A 64 -3.30 -4.03 12.77
N SER A 65 -3.17 -4.24 11.45
CA SER A 65 -1.88 -4.42 10.78
C SER A 65 -1.81 -3.55 9.53
N GLY A 66 -0.61 -3.14 9.10
CA GLY A 66 -0.39 -2.38 7.87
C GLY A 66 -0.22 -3.27 6.63
N ARG A 67 -1.01 -4.35 6.50
CA ARG A 67 -0.90 -5.33 5.42
C ARG A 67 -1.83 -5.08 4.23
N CYS A 68 -2.35 -3.86 4.07
CA CYS A 68 -3.28 -3.52 2.98
C CYS A 68 -2.76 -3.95 1.61
N TRP A 69 -1.50 -3.71 1.32
CA TRP A 69 -0.82 -4.06 0.07
C TRP A 69 -0.81 -5.57 -0.21
N LEU A 70 -0.65 -6.41 0.83
CA LEU A 70 -0.74 -7.87 0.72
C LEU A 70 -2.19 -8.32 0.54
N PHE A 71 -3.13 -7.76 1.31
CA PHE A 71 -4.54 -8.11 1.20
C PHE A 71 -5.07 -7.78 -0.18
N SER A 72 -4.82 -6.57 -0.69
CA SER A 72 -5.30 -6.14 -2.01
C SER A 72 -4.65 -6.92 -3.16
N SER A 73 -3.35 -7.20 -3.10
CA SER A 73 -2.67 -7.99 -4.13
C SER A 73 -3.11 -9.46 -4.13
N LEU A 74 -3.28 -10.09 -2.96
CA LEU A 74 -3.83 -11.44 -2.86
C LEU A 74 -5.29 -11.51 -3.31
N ASN A 75 -6.09 -10.44 -3.08
CA ASN A 75 -7.46 -10.36 -3.58
C ASN A 75 -7.51 -10.22 -5.10
N LEU A 76 -6.54 -9.54 -5.73
CA LEU A 76 -6.39 -9.55 -7.19
C LEU A 76 -6.13 -10.97 -7.68
N LEU A 77 -5.16 -11.68 -7.11
CA LEU A 77 -4.82 -13.06 -7.51
C LEU A 77 -5.95 -14.05 -7.22
N ARG A 78 -6.72 -13.83 -6.16
CA ARG A 78 -7.91 -14.64 -5.83
C ARG A 78 -8.90 -14.72 -6.98
N SER A 79 -9.01 -13.68 -7.80
CA SER A 79 -9.93 -13.66 -8.93
C SER A 79 -9.62 -14.75 -9.97
N THR A 80 -8.34 -15.06 -10.17
CA THR A 80 -7.90 -16.13 -11.09
C THR A 80 -8.05 -17.51 -10.44
N ALA A 81 -7.60 -17.69 -9.22
CA ALA A 81 -7.67 -18.95 -8.49
C ALA A 81 -9.11 -19.46 -8.33
N ARG A 82 -10.08 -18.60 -8.11
CA ARG A 82 -11.50 -18.95 -7.98
C ARG A 82 -12.04 -19.69 -9.19
N THR A 83 -11.68 -19.29 -10.38
CA THR A 83 -12.14 -19.93 -11.60
C THR A 83 -11.66 -21.39 -11.66
N HIS A 84 -10.41 -21.64 -11.30
CA HIS A 84 -9.84 -22.99 -11.25
C HIS A 84 -10.42 -23.83 -10.13
N LEU A 85 -10.70 -23.23 -8.97
CA LEU A 85 -11.19 -23.93 -7.79
C LEU A 85 -12.72 -24.11 -7.79
N GLY A 86 -13.45 -23.35 -8.59
CA GLY A 86 -14.93 -23.34 -8.56
C GLY A 86 -15.49 -22.80 -7.24
N LEU A 87 -14.78 -21.86 -6.60
CA LEU A 87 -15.12 -21.29 -5.29
C LEU A 87 -15.44 -19.81 -5.39
N LYS A 88 -16.53 -19.36 -4.72
CA LYS A 88 -16.82 -17.93 -4.54
C LYS A 88 -15.99 -17.31 -3.41
N ASP A 89 -15.91 -18.02 -2.28
CA ASP A 89 -15.20 -17.57 -1.09
C ASP A 89 -13.88 -18.33 -0.94
N PHE A 90 -12.83 -17.84 -1.58
CA PHE A 90 -11.48 -18.34 -1.45
C PHE A 90 -10.55 -17.24 -0.97
N GLU A 91 -9.60 -17.56 -0.11
CA GLU A 91 -8.53 -16.67 0.31
C GLU A 91 -7.19 -17.40 0.32
N PHE A 92 -6.15 -16.72 -0.21
CA PHE A 92 -4.77 -17.07 0.09
C PHE A 92 -4.44 -16.69 1.53
N SER A 93 -3.42 -17.31 2.13
CA SER A 93 -2.94 -16.99 3.47
C SER A 93 -2.15 -15.69 3.47
N GLN A 94 -2.71 -14.64 4.05
CA GLN A 94 -2.01 -13.38 4.28
C GLN A 94 -0.95 -13.53 5.40
N ASN A 95 -1.18 -14.45 6.34
CA ASN A 95 -0.23 -14.78 7.41
C ASN A 95 1.05 -15.43 6.87
N TYR A 96 0.92 -16.33 5.87
CA TYR A 96 2.07 -16.95 5.19
C TYR A 96 2.95 -15.90 4.51
N VAL A 97 2.34 -14.99 3.77
CA VAL A 97 3.08 -13.93 3.07
C VAL A 97 3.69 -12.94 4.07
N LEU A 98 2.97 -12.58 5.14
CA LEU A 98 3.52 -11.76 6.22
C LEU A 98 4.78 -12.38 6.84
N PHE A 99 4.76 -13.70 7.10
CA PHE A 99 5.94 -14.39 7.65
C PHE A 99 7.17 -14.17 6.77
N TRP A 100 7.02 -14.44 5.48
CA TRP A 100 8.12 -14.29 4.53
C TRP A 100 8.53 -12.83 4.31
N ASP A 101 7.58 -11.91 4.27
CA ASP A 101 7.90 -10.47 4.20
C ASP A 101 8.79 -10.05 5.38
N LYS A 102 8.41 -10.39 6.61
CA LYS A 102 9.20 -10.01 7.78
C LYS A 102 10.59 -10.65 7.79
N PHE A 103 10.70 -11.90 7.39
CA PHE A 103 11.97 -12.61 7.35
C PHE A 103 12.90 -12.07 6.25
N GLU A 104 12.37 -11.90 5.04
CA GLU A 104 13.13 -11.36 3.90
C GLU A 104 13.53 -9.90 4.13
N ARG A 105 12.60 -9.09 4.64
CA ARG A 105 12.88 -7.68 4.96
C ARG A 105 13.95 -7.53 6.05
N ALA A 106 13.98 -8.42 7.03
CA ALA A 106 15.06 -8.46 8.02
C ALA A 106 16.43 -8.73 7.35
N ASN A 107 16.47 -9.68 6.41
CA ASN A 107 17.66 -9.97 5.63
C ASN A 107 18.07 -8.80 4.72
N PHE A 108 17.10 -8.15 4.06
CA PHE A 108 17.30 -6.99 3.20
C PHE A 108 17.92 -5.83 3.99
N PHE A 109 17.31 -5.45 5.12
CA PHE A 109 17.80 -4.41 6.01
C PHE A 109 19.23 -4.66 6.49
N LEU A 110 19.54 -5.87 6.98
CA LEU A 110 20.90 -6.18 7.44
C LEU A 110 21.91 -6.17 6.28
N THR A 111 21.49 -6.51 5.06
CA THR A 111 22.33 -6.41 3.87
C THR A 111 22.67 -4.96 3.55
N ASP A 112 21.67 -4.05 3.58
CA ASP A 112 21.87 -2.62 3.35
C ASP A 112 22.77 -1.98 4.42
N VAL A 113 22.57 -2.36 5.69
CA VAL A 113 23.44 -1.90 6.79
C VAL A 113 24.89 -2.29 6.58
N ILE A 114 25.16 -3.52 6.11
CA ILE A 114 26.52 -3.98 5.79
C ILE A 114 27.10 -3.20 4.60
N ALA A 115 26.31 -3.02 3.54
CA ALA A 115 26.75 -2.34 2.32
C ALA A 115 27.10 -0.87 2.57
N THR A 116 26.33 -0.19 3.45
CA THR A 116 26.51 1.24 3.77
C THR A 116 27.47 1.52 4.92
N ALA A 117 27.98 0.50 5.61
CA ALA A 117 28.78 0.68 6.83
C ALA A 117 30.06 1.50 6.66
N LYS A 118 30.68 1.49 5.48
CA LYS A 118 31.91 2.24 5.19
C LYS A 118 31.67 3.62 4.55
N THR A 119 30.49 3.88 4.06
CA THR A 119 30.16 5.09 3.30
C THR A 119 29.25 6.05 4.04
N GLU A 120 28.49 5.54 5.01
CA GLU A 120 27.51 6.32 5.77
C GLU A 120 27.93 6.40 7.24
N ASP A 121 27.93 7.61 7.80
CA ASP A 121 28.10 7.82 9.23
C ASP A 121 26.84 7.41 10.02
N LEU A 122 27.01 7.11 11.31
CA LEU A 122 25.88 6.69 12.15
C LEU A 122 24.76 7.75 12.26
N ASP A 123 25.10 9.02 12.21
CA ASP A 123 24.17 10.14 12.19
C ASP A 123 23.80 10.65 10.79
N GLY A 124 24.30 9.95 9.73
CA GLY A 124 24.00 10.23 8.33
C GLY A 124 22.51 10.03 8.01
N ARG A 125 21.98 10.87 7.12
CA ARG A 125 20.54 10.87 6.78
C ARG A 125 20.05 9.49 6.31
N LEU A 126 20.82 8.83 5.44
CA LEU A 126 20.42 7.52 4.91
C LEU A 126 20.34 6.48 6.02
N LEU A 127 21.39 6.36 6.83
CA LEU A 127 21.40 5.36 7.90
C LEU A 127 20.31 5.63 8.94
N GLN A 128 20.08 6.89 9.31
CA GLN A 128 19.00 7.25 10.23
C GLN A 128 17.62 6.93 9.65
N PHE A 129 17.43 7.10 8.33
CA PHE A 129 16.21 6.69 7.64
C PHE A 129 16.01 5.17 7.73
N LEU A 130 17.04 4.36 7.38
CA LEU A 130 16.99 2.90 7.45
C LEU A 130 16.75 2.40 8.88
N LEU A 131 17.39 3.01 9.89
CA LEU A 131 17.20 2.68 11.31
C LEU A 131 15.85 3.15 11.85
N GLY A 132 15.22 4.15 11.25
CA GLY A 132 13.91 4.68 11.63
C GLY A 132 12.81 3.65 11.41
N ASP A 133 12.74 3.07 10.21
CA ASP A 133 11.73 2.08 9.85
C ASP A 133 12.34 0.75 9.39
N VAL A 134 13.03 0.07 10.30
CA VAL A 134 13.74 -1.20 10.09
C VAL A 134 12.83 -2.30 9.53
N LEU A 135 11.55 -2.30 9.91
CA LEU A 135 10.63 -3.40 9.61
C LEU A 135 9.19 -2.86 9.61
N SER A 136 8.81 -2.21 8.51
CA SER A 136 7.43 -1.74 8.29
C SER A 136 6.47 -2.90 8.01
N ASP A 137 5.17 -2.65 8.20
CA ASP A 137 4.12 -3.55 7.70
C ASP A 137 3.70 -3.19 6.27
N GLY A 138 3.88 -1.93 5.87
CA GLY A 138 3.56 -1.45 4.54
C GLY A 138 4.48 -2.01 3.46
N GLY A 139 4.09 -1.88 2.21
CA GLY A 139 4.87 -2.33 1.07
C GLY A 139 4.31 -1.84 -0.26
N GLN A 140 4.95 -2.27 -1.32
CA GLN A 140 4.67 -1.92 -2.71
C GLN A 140 4.32 -3.18 -3.52
N TRP A 141 3.75 -2.97 -4.72
CA TRP A 141 3.39 -4.07 -5.63
C TRP A 141 4.58 -5.00 -5.93
N ASP A 142 5.74 -4.45 -6.35
CA ASP A 142 6.91 -5.25 -6.70
C ASP A 142 7.48 -6.03 -5.51
N MET A 143 7.30 -5.52 -4.29
CA MET A 143 7.67 -6.24 -3.06
C MET A 143 6.76 -7.48 -2.86
N ALA A 144 5.46 -7.36 -3.12
CA ALA A 144 4.54 -8.49 -3.06
C ALA A 144 4.88 -9.54 -4.13
N VAL A 145 5.11 -9.11 -5.36
CA VAL A 145 5.50 -9.99 -6.47
C VAL A 145 6.79 -10.74 -6.14
N SER A 146 7.79 -10.07 -5.57
CA SER A 146 9.06 -10.70 -5.16
C SER A 146 8.85 -11.85 -4.16
N LEU A 147 7.94 -11.67 -3.20
CA LEU A 147 7.57 -12.72 -2.23
C LEU A 147 6.87 -13.90 -2.91
N TYR A 148 5.90 -13.64 -3.78
CA TYR A 148 5.12 -14.69 -4.45
C TYR A 148 5.98 -15.54 -5.38
N LEU A 149 6.86 -14.91 -6.14
CA LEU A 149 7.78 -15.61 -7.04
C LEU A 149 8.82 -16.44 -6.29
N LYS A 150 9.28 -15.98 -5.13
CA LYS A 150 10.31 -16.69 -4.34
C LYS A 150 9.72 -17.81 -3.49
N HIS A 151 8.61 -17.54 -2.78
CA HIS A 151 8.07 -18.41 -1.75
C HIS A 151 6.78 -19.13 -2.15
N GLY A 152 6.17 -18.77 -3.28
CA GLY A 152 4.86 -19.29 -3.66
C GLY A 152 3.74 -18.77 -2.75
N LEU A 153 2.58 -19.43 -2.82
CA LEU A 153 1.40 -19.10 -2.03
C LEU A 153 0.80 -20.37 -1.42
N VAL A 154 0.00 -20.19 -0.38
CA VAL A 154 -0.79 -21.27 0.23
C VAL A 154 -2.23 -20.81 0.47
N PRO A 155 -3.21 -21.71 0.51
CA PRO A 155 -4.57 -21.37 0.91
C PRO A 155 -4.59 -20.97 2.41
N LYS A 156 -5.53 -20.12 2.79
CA LYS A 156 -5.66 -19.61 4.16
C LYS A 156 -5.70 -20.71 5.21
N VAL A 157 -6.29 -21.87 4.88
CA VAL A 157 -6.41 -23.02 5.80
C VAL A 157 -5.07 -23.69 6.12
N ALA A 158 -4.06 -23.57 5.23
CA ALA A 158 -2.73 -24.15 5.44
C ALA A 158 -1.86 -23.33 6.39
N MET A 159 -2.11 -22.01 6.50
CA MET A 159 -1.48 -21.13 7.49
C MET A 159 -2.45 -20.02 7.87
N PRO A 160 -3.38 -20.28 8.83
CA PRO A 160 -4.42 -19.34 9.20
C PRO A 160 -3.87 -18.11 9.94
N GLU A 161 -4.69 -17.06 10.04
CA GLU A 161 -4.38 -15.88 10.83
C GLU A 161 -4.18 -16.22 12.31
N THR A 162 -3.26 -15.51 12.97
CA THR A 162 -3.00 -15.55 14.40
C THR A 162 -3.39 -14.22 15.06
N GLU A 163 -3.35 -14.13 16.38
CA GLU A 163 -3.50 -12.84 17.08
C GLU A 163 -2.40 -11.86 16.66
N SER A 164 -1.16 -12.34 16.53
CA SER A 164 -0.02 -11.51 16.13
C SER A 164 -0.08 -11.05 14.69
N SER A 165 -0.63 -11.83 13.76
CA SER A 165 -0.83 -11.39 12.38
C SER A 165 -1.93 -10.32 12.27
N GLY A 166 -2.98 -10.43 13.10
CA GLY A 166 -4.04 -9.43 13.19
C GLY A 166 -3.67 -8.17 14.00
N HIS A 167 -2.57 -8.19 14.76
CA HIS A 167 -2.08 -7.10 15.57
C HIS A 167 -0.55 -7.13 15.62
N THR A 168 0.11 -6.68 14.57
CA THR A 168 1.54 -6.85 14.31
C THR A 168 2.47 -6.00 15.19
N ALA A 169 2.00 -4.87 15.71
CA ALA A 169 2.85 -3.91 16.41
C ALA A 169 3.69 -4.49 17.58
N PRO A 170 3.16 -5.38 18.47
CA PRO A 170 3.97 -5.98 19.54
C PRO A 170 5.11 -6.86 19.02
N MET A 171 4.84 -7.69 17.99
CA MET A 171 5.84 -8.55 17.33
C MET A 171 6.90 -7.68 16.64
N ASN A 172 6.49 -6.73 15.82
CA ASN A 172 7.39 -5.81 15.12
C ASN A 172 8.29 -5.05 16.08
N GLY A 173 7.77 -4.63 17.26
CA GLY A 173 8.55 -3.99 18.29
C GLY A 173 9.72 -4.87 18.81
N ARG A 174 9.54 -6.17 18.91
CA ARG A 174 10.60 -7.11 19.33
C ARG A 174 11.62 -7.34 18.22
N LEU A 175 11.15 -7.54 17.00
CA LEU A 175 12.00 -7.70 15.81
C LEU A 175 12.89 -6.47 15.59
N LYS A 176 12.33 -5.25 15.68
CA LYS A 176 13.08 -3.98 15.56
C LYS A 176 14.22 -3.87 16.58
N VAL A 177 14.03 -4.35 17.81
CA VAL A 177 15.10 -4.35 18.85
C VAL A 177 16.26 -5.27 18.44
N VAL A 178 15.96 -6.49 17.99
CA VAL A 178 16.97 -7.44 17.52
C VAL A 178 17.76 -6.84 16.35
N LEU A 179 17.05 -6.37 15.33
CA LEU A 179 17.66 -5.87 14.10
C LEU A 179 18.51 -4.61 14.32
N ARG A 180 18.05 -3.64 15.12
CA ARG A 180 18.83 -2.43 15.43
C ARG A 180 20.10 -2.75 16.21
N ARG A 181 20.04 -3.66 17.19
CA ARG A 181 21.23 -4.11 17.93
C ARG A 181 22.23 -4.76 16.96
N THR A 182 21.77 -5.69 16.12
CA THR A 182 22.63 -6.39 15.15
C THR A 182 23.18 -5.43 14.10
N ALA A 183 22.43 -4.41 13.68
CA ALA A 183 22.90 -3.39 12.75
C ALA A 183 24.14 -2.65 13.28
N LEU A 184 24.16 -2.26 14.56
CA LEU A 184 25.31 -1.62 15.18
C LEU A 184 26.51 -2.57 15.29
N GLU A 185 26.26 -3.82 15.63
CA GLU A 185 27.32 -4.86 15.71
C GLU A 185 27.94 -5.12 14.34
N LEU A 186 27.14 -5.34 13.30
CA LEU A 186 27.60 -5.56 11.93
C LEU A 186 28.41 -4.37 11.40
N ARG A 187 27.96 -3.14 11.63
CA ARG A 187 28.71 -1.94 11.25
C ARG A 187 30.08 -1.91 11.93
N SER A 188 30.13 -2.15 13.24
CA SER A 188 31.40 -2.18 13.98
C SER A 188 32.35 -3.24 13.45
N LEU A 189 31.86 -4.42 13.05
CA LEU A 189 32.67 -5.46 12.44
C LEU A 189 33.23 -5.03 11.08
N VAL A 190 32.38 -4.44 10.22
CA VAL A 190 32.79 -3.94 8.89
C VAL A 190 33.83 -2.83 9.02
N GLU A 191 33.64 -1.88 9.95
CA GLU A 191 34.56 -0.78 10.23
C GLU A 191 35.90 -1.29 10.79
N ALA A 192 35.90 -2.35 11.62
CA ALA A 192 37.08 -3.00 12.13
C ALA A 192 37.80 -3.87 11.10
N GLY A 193 37.24 -4.08 9.90
CA GLY A 193 37.81 -4.91 8.86
C GLY A 193 37.69 -6.41 9.12
N ALA A 194 36.63 -6.84 9.84
CA ALA A 194 36.32 -8.25 10.05
C ALA A 194 36.15 -9.00 8.72
N SER A 195 36.37 -10.31 8.74
CA SER A 195 36.18 -11.15 7.56
C SER A 195 34.70 -11.26 7.15
N GLU A 196 34.48 -11.57 5.89
CA GLU A 196 33.10 -11.83 5.37
C GLU A 196 32.42 -12.98 6.13
N GLU A 197 33.18 -13.96 6.59
CA GLU A 197 32.70 -15.09 7.39
C GLU A 197 32.17 -14.62 8.76
N GLU A 198 32.95 -13.80 9.49
CA GLU A 198 32.51 -13.26 10.79
C GLU A 198 31.26 -12.39 10.66
N ILE A 199 31.19 -11.54 9.63
CA ILE A 199 30.03 -10.72 9.34
C ILE A 199 28.81 -11.59 9.02
N ARG A 200 28.99 -12.64 8.22
CA ARG A 200 27.94 -13.59 7.86
C ARG A 200 27.41 -14.35 9.07
N GLU A 201 28.30 -14.86 9.95
CA GLU A 201 27.90 -15.57 11.17
C GLU A 201 27.00 -14.72 12.07
N VAL A 202 27.35 -13.45 12.29
CA VAL A 202 26.54 -12.53 13.10
C VAL A 202 25.18 -12.26 12.45
N LYS A 203 25.16 -12.05 11.12
CA LYS A 203 23.91 -11.85 10.38
C LYS A 203 23.02 -13.09 10.44
N GLU A 204 23.54 -14.27 10.21
CA GLU A 204 22.79 -15.54 10.24
C GLU A 204 22.24 -15.84 11.64
N ALA A 205 23.03 -15.57 12.69
CA ALA A 205 22.57 -15.70 14.06
C ALA A 205 21.37 -14.79 14.37
N ALA A 206 21.41 -13.54 13.90
CA ALA A 206 20.28 -12.61 14.06
C ALA A 206 19.06 -13.05 13.25
N LEU A 207 19.22 -13.56 12.04
CA LEU A 207 18.13 -14.11 11.23
C LEU A 207 17.52 -15.35 11.89
N ALA A 208 18.30 -16.20 12.56
CA ALA A 208 17.77 -17.32 13.34
C ALA A 208 16.94 -16.85 14.54
N ASP A 209 17.31 -15.76 15.18
CA ASP A 209 16.49 -15.14 16.24
C ASP A 209 15.18 -14.55 15.67
N VAL A 210 15.25 -13.87 14.52
CA VAL A 210 14.07 -13.38 13.80
C VAL A 210 13.11 -14.52 13.44
N TRP A 211 13.63 -15.60 12.85
CA TRP A 211 12.86 -16.80 12.53
C TRP A 211 12.13 -17.36 13.74
N ARG A 212 12.82 -17.52 14.86
CA ARG A 212 12.23 -18.03 16.11
C ARG A 212 11.10 -17.17 16.62
N ILE A 213 11.25 -15.83 16.55
CA ILE A 213 10.18 -14.90 16.95
C ILE A 213 8.98 -15.03 16.01
N LEU A 214 9.21 -15.09 14.69
CA LEU A 214 8.15 -15.23 13.70
C LEU A 214 7.39 -16.54 13.86
N VAL A 215 8.08 -17.68 14.07
CA VAL A 215 7.43 -19.00 14.30
C VAL A 215 6.55 -18.96 15.56
N ILE A 216 7.02 -18.34 16.64
CA ILE A 216 6.23 -18.20 17.88
C ILE A 216 4.98 -17.34 17.66
N CYS A 217 5.08 -16.26 16.88
CA CYS A 217 4.00 -15.31 16.70
C CYS A 217 3.00 -15.70 15.60
N LEU A 218 3.50 -16.24 14.48
CA LEU A 218 2.74 -16.45 13.25
C LEU A 218 2.49 -17.94 12.92
N GLY A 219 3.23 -18.84 13.56
CA GLY A 219 3.31 -20.25 13.19
C GLY A 219 4.42 -20.52 12.18
N GLU A 220 4.80 -21.78 12.02
CA GLU A 220 5.83 -22.20 11.06
C GLU A 220 5.22 -22.30 9.65
N PRO A 221 5.81 -21.65 8.64
CA PRO A 221 5.30 -21.73 7.28
C PRO A 221 5.45 -23.17 6.75
N PRO A 222 4.39 -23.77 6.16
CA PRO A 222 4.43 -25.15 5.69
C PRO A 222 5.38 -25.27 4.49
N ALA A 223 6.25 -26.30 4.53
CA ALA A 223 7.08 -26.69 3.37
C ALA A 223 6.23 -27.38 2.29
N SER A 224 5.16 -28.09 2.71
CA SER A 224 4.14 -28.69 1.85
C SER A 224 2.86 -28.88 2.67
N PHE A 225 1.73 -29.04 1.99
CA PHE A 225 0.43 -29.25 2.62
C PHE A 225 -0.45 -30.14 1.72
N GLU A 226 -1.36 -30.91 2.31
CA GLU A 226 -2.38 -31.66 1.58
C GLU A 226 -3.49 -30.70 1.15
N TRP A 227 -3.83 -30.69 -0.16
CA TRP A 227 -4.85 -29.83 -0.71
C TRP A 227 -6.07 -30.61 -1.17
N GLU A 228 -7.17 -30.39 -0.46
CA GLU A 228 -8.48 -30.91 -0.72
C GLU A 228 -9.52 -29.83 -0.53
N TRP A 229 -10.58 -29.81 -1.37
CA TRP A 229 -11.65 -28.83 -1.21
C TRP A 229 -12.98 -29.35 -1.75
N ARG A 230 -14.06 -28.67 -1.40
CA ARG A 230 -15.34 -28.79 -2.08
C ARG A 230 -15.63 -27.48 -2.79
N ASP A 231 -15.99 -27.58 -4.07
CA ASP A 231 -16.43 -26.42 -4.83
C ASP A 231 -17.84 -25.94 -4.42
N ASP A 232 -18.30 -24.84 -5.03
CA ASP A 232 -19.63 -24.27 -4.74
C ASP A 232 -20.79 -25.19 -5.13
N LYS A 233 -20.55 -26.22 -5.96
CA LYS A 233 -21.52 -27.26 -6.32
C LYS A 233 -21.52 -28.44 -5.34
N GLY A 234 -20.59 -28.43 -4.38
CA GLY A 234 -20.40 -29.47 -3.39
C GLY A 234 -19.58 -30.67 -3.87
N GLU A 235 -18.99 -30.60 -5.08
CA GLU A 235 -18.12 -31.65 -5.60
C GLU A 235 -16.79 -31.65 -4.85
N PHE A 236 -16.30 -32.85 -4.53
CA PHE A 236 -15.03 -33.03 -3.84
C PHE A 236 -13.86 -33.10 -4.81
N HIS A 237 -12.82 -32.35 -4.52
CA HIS A 237 -11.58 -32.29 -5.28
C HIS A 237 -10.38 -32.59 -4.38
N ARG A 238 -9.34 -33.20 -4.94
CA ARG A 238 -8.07 -33.52 -4.26
C ARG A 238 -6.92 -33.44 -5.21
N ASP A 239 -5.95 -32.59 -4.91
CA ASP A 239 -4.69 -32.48 -5.63
C ASP A 239 -3.51 -33.17 -4.91
N GLY A 240 -3.76 -33.66 -3.69
CA GLY A 240 -2.76 -34.31 -2.84
C GLY A 240 -1.81 -33.30 -2.19
N VAL A 241 -0.57 -33.73 -1.98
CA VAL A 241 0.44 -32.90 -1.32
C VAL A 241 1.09 -31.96 -2.31
N LEU A 242 1.03 -30.66 -2.02
CA LEU A 242 1.64 -29.60 -2.82
C LEU A 242 2.61 -28.78 -1.99
N THR A 243 3.68 -28.31 -2.60
CA THR A 243 4.49 -27.22 -2.06
C THR A 243 3.81 -25.87 -2.33
N PRO A 244 4.15 -24.80 -1.58
CA PRO A 244 3.61 -23.46 -1.85
C PRO A 244 3.86 -22.95 -3.27
N ARG A 245 4.99 -23.33 -3.88
CA ARG A 245 5.32 -22.98 -5.27
C ARG A 245 4.45 -23.72 -6.27
N GLU A 246 4.25 -25.03 -6.11
CA GLU A 246 3.35 -25.82 -6.98
C GLU A 246 1.91 -25.34 -6.88
N PHE A 247 1.48 -24.92 -5.67
CA PHE A 247 0.16 -24.33 -5.48
C PHE A 247 0.03 -22.99 -6.22
N TYR A 248 1.02 -22.10 -6.10
CA TYR A 248 1.08 -20.85 -6.83
C TYR A 248 1.01 -21.07 -8.34
N GLU A 249 1.89 -21.91 -8.89
CA GLU A 249 1.99 -22.20 -10.32
C GLU A 249 0.70 -22.83 -10.88
N ARG A 250 -0.04 -23.59 -10.08
CA ARG A 250 -1.27 -24.26 -10.49
C ARG A 250 -2.50 -23.35 -10.48
N TYR A 251 -2.60 -22.43 -9.51
CA TYR A 251 -3.82 -21.68 -9.24
C TYR A 251 -3.73 -20.19 -9.54
N VAL A 252 -2.54 -19.65 -9.73
CA VAL A 252 -2.34 -18.25 -10.13
C VAL A 252 -2.03 -18.22 -11.63
N ASP A 253 -3.08 -17.98 -12.43
CA ASP A 253 -2.98 -17.93 -13.88
C ASP A 253 -2.69 -16.50 -14.37
N VAL A 254 -1.63 -15.91 -13.81
CA VAL A 254 -1.18 -14.55 -14.15
C VAL A 254 0.35 -14.49 -14.08
N ASP A 255 0.98 -14.04 -15.15
CA ASP A 255 2.41 -13.77 -15.15
C ASP A 255 2.69 -12.42 -14.47
N LEU A 256 3.00 -12.46 -13.19
CA LEU A 256 3.31 -11.28 -12.39
C LEU A 256 4.59 -10.55 -12.83
N THR A 257 5.46 -11.20 -13.61
CA THR A 257 6.66 -10.56 -14.17
C THR A 257 6.34 -9.52 -15.23
N GLN A 258 5.14 -9.60 -15.82
CA GLN A 258 4.64 -8.69 -16.83
C GLN A 258 3.85 -7.50 -16.24
N TYR A 259 3.79 -7.37 -14.92
CA TYR A 259 3.16 -6.21 -14.30
C TYR A 259 4.16 -5.09 -14.06
N VAL A 260 3.70 -3.86 -14.27
CA VAL A 260 4.44 -2.63 -13.98
C VAL A 260 3.56 -1.66 -13.19
N CYS A 261 4.18 -0.78 -12.42
CA CYS A 261 3.50 0.25 -11.66
C CYS A 261 3.51 1.57 -12.43
N LEU A 262 2.32 2.09 -12.75
CA LEU A 262 2.15 3.46 -13.20
C LEU A 262 1.98 4.35 -11.98
N VAL A 263 2.77 5.43 -11.89
CA VAL A 263 2.68 6.38 -10.79
C VAL A 263 2.42 7.79 -11.30
N ASP A 264 1.71 8.59 -10.51
CA ASP A 264 1.58 10.01 -10.74
C ASP A 264 2.44 10.79 -9.73
N ASP A 265 3.71 11.01 -10.07
CA ASP A 265 4.55 11.97 -9.37
C ASP A 265 4.33 13.36 -10.00
N PRO A 266 3.68 14.29 -9.30
CA PRO A 266 3.28 15.57 -9.87
C PRO A 266 4.42 16.59 -9.94
N ARG A 267 5.61 16.30 -9.42
CA ARG A 267 6.73 17.23 -9.31
C ARG A 267 7.38 17.47 -10.67
N ALA A 268 7.68 18.74 -10.97
CA ALA A 268 8.18 19.14 -12.27
C ALA A 268 9.59 18.58 -12.60
N GLU A 269 10.41 18.30 -11.57
CA GLU A 269 11.72 17.67 -11.70
C GLU A 269 11.67 16.19 -12.09
N HIS A 270 10.52 15.56 -11.98
CA HIS A 270 10.29 14.16 -12.36
C HIS A 270 9.38 14.09 -13.59
N PRO A 271 9.95 14.11 -14.80
CA PRO A 271 9.16 14.24 -16.02
C PRO A 271 8.27 13.00 -16.25
N LYS A 272 7.07 13.25 -16.81
CA LYS A 272 6.16 12.19 -17.26
C LYS A 272 6.74 11.42 -18.44
N GLY A 273 6.37 10.14 -18.57
CA GLY A 273 6.88 9.29 -19.64
C GLY A 273 8.30 8.76 -19.40
N HIS A 274 8.78 8.77 -18.15
CA HIS A 274 10.07 8.21 -17.75
C HIS A 274 9.90 7.22 -16.59
N THR A 275 10.90 6.36 -16.41
CA THR A 275 10.93 5.43 -15.28
C THR A 275 11.60 6.04 -14.06
N LEU A 276 11.09 5.67 -12.87
CA LEU A 276 11.61 6.05 -11.57
C LEU A 276 11.87 4.80 -10.74
N THR A 277 12.86 4.85 -9.86
CA THR A 277 13.08 3.87 -8.78
C THR A 277 13.45 4.60 -7.50
N VAL A 278 13.26 3.95 -6.36
CA VAL A 278 13.62 4.51 -5.04
C VAL A 278 14.74 3.67 -4.45
N ASP A 279 15.85 4.32 -4.14
CA ASP A 279 17.03 3.65 -3.59
C ASP A 279 16.72 3.03 -2.21
N HIS A 280 17.30 1.89 -1.92
CA HIS A 280 17.11 1.13 -0.66
C HIS A 280 15.66 0.71 -0.39
N MET A 281 14.78 0.75 -1.39
CA MET A 281 13.40 0.31 -1.27
C MET A 281 13.24 -1.11 -1.80
N GLY A 282 12.86 -2.02 -0.92
CA GLY A 282 12.67 -3.43 -1.24
C GLY A 282 12.43 -4.28 0.01
N ASN A 283 12.23 -5.58 -0.19
CA ASN A 283 12.09 -6.54 0.90
C ASN A 283 12.83 -7.86 0.67
N VAL A 284 13.18 -8.19 -0.57
CA VAL A 284 13.85 -9.45 -0.92
C VAL A 284 15.20 -9.15 -1.57
N VAL A 285 16.29 -9.64 -0.98
CA VAL A 285 17.62 -9.53 -1.60
C VAL A 285 17.64 -10.32 -2.92
N GLY A 286 17.97 -9.62 -4.02
CA GLY A 286 17.90 -10.19 -5.37
C GLY A 286 16.49 -10.33 -5.93
N GLY A 287 15.48 -9.74 -5.27
CA GLY A 287 14.12 -9.61 -5.78
C GLY A 287 13.99 -8.58 -6.90
N ARG A 288 12.76 -8.35 -7.36
CA ARG A 288 12.47 -7.30 -8.34
C ARG A 288 12.82 -5.94 -7.75
N PRO A 289 13.51 -5.06 -8.49
CA PRO A 289 13.62 -3.66 -8.10
C PRO A 289 12.23 -3.00 -8.17
N ILE A 290 12.01 -2.00 -7.37
CA ILE A 290 10.85 -1.12 -7.53
C ILE A 290 11.03 -0.35 -8.83
N LEU A 291 10.04 -0.45 -9.71
CA LEU A 291 10.06 0.23 -11.00
C LEU A 291 8.71 0.92 -11.25
N TYR A 292 8.75 2.22 -11.38
CA TYR A 292 7.61 3.06 -11.69
C TYR A 292 7.71 3.64 -13.09
N VAL A 293 6.58 3.77 -13.78
CA VAL A 293 6.45 4.59 -14.99
C VAL A 293 5.66 5.84 -14.62
N ASN A 294 6.34 6.99 -14.59
CA ASN A 294 5.69 8.26 -14.23
C ASN A 294 4.74 8.71 -15.34
N THR A 295 3.46 8.71 -15.07
CA THR A 295 2.37 8.84 -16.03
C THR A 295 1.41 9.93 -15.56
N PRO A 296 0.82 10.77 -16.45
CA PRO A 296 -0.25 11.68 -16.07
C PRO A 296 -1.43 10.93 -15.45
N VAL A 297 -2.00 11.48 -14.38
CA VAL A 297 -3.09 10.81 -13.63
C VAL A 297 -4.32 10.54 -14.49
N GLU A 298 -4.62 11.41 -15.45
CA GLU A 298 -5.72 11.22 -16.40
C GLU A 298 -5.51 9.95 -17.23
N GLN A 299 -4.29 9.72 -17.72
CA GLN A 299 -3.95 8.52 -18.47
C GLN A 299 -3.99 7.27 -17.59
N ILE A 300 -3.53 7.36 -16.34
CA ILE A 300 -3.66 6.27 -15.35
C ILE A 300 -5.14 5.93 -15.15
N ARG A 301 -6.01 6.93 -15.00
CA ARG A 301 -7.46 6.74 -14.83
C ARG A 301 -8.10 6.07 -16.05
N GLU A 302 -7.76 6.49 -17.26
CA GLU A 302 -8.26 5.91 -18.51
C GLU A 302 -7.84 4.43 -18.67
N ILE A 303 -6.56 4.11 -18.43
CA ILE A 303 -6.05 2.73 -18.47
C ILE A 303 -6.77 1.87 -17.43
N THR A 304 -6.89 2.37 -16.19
CA THR A 304 -7.61 1.69 -15.10
C THR A 304 -9.06 1.40 -15.48
N ALA A 305 -9.76 2.38 -16.04
CA ALA A 305 -11.15 2.23 -16.47
C ALA A 305 -11.29 1.18 -17.58
N SER A 306 -10.40 1.17 -18.55
CA SER A 306 -10.37 0.17 -19.65
C SER A 306 -10.17 -1.26 -19.13
N ILE A 307 -9.25 -1.45 -18.17
CA ILE A 307 -8.99 -2.76 -17.55
C ILE A 307 -10.24 -3.24 -16.79
N LEU A 308 -10.87 -2.36 -16.01
CA LEU A 308 -12.09 -2.68 -15.25
C LEU A 308 -13.27 -3.01 -16.19
N ALA A 309 -13.43 -2.27 -17.29
CA ALA A 309 -14.45 -2.54 -18.29
C ALA A 309 -14.25 -3.89 -18.99
N SER A 310 -12.99 -4.38 -19.09
CA SER A 310 -12.68 -5.73 -19.57
C SER A 310 -12.96 -6.86 -18.56
N GLY A 311 -13.40 -6.51 -17.34
CA GLY A 311 -13.72 -7.48 -16.28
C GLY A 311 -12.54 -7.90 -15.41
N ARG A 312 -11.45 -7.13 -15.41
CA ARG A 312 -10.26 -7.38 -14.57
C ARG A 312 -10.12 -6.32 -13.46
N ALA A 313 -9.73 -6.76 -12.26
CA ALA A 313 -9.46 -5.89 -11.13
C ALA A 313 -8.08 -5.24 -11.24
N VAL A 314 -7.89 -4.08 -10.56
CA VAL A 314 -6.62 -3.33 -10.58
C VAL A 314 -6.20 -3.00 -9.16
N TRP A 315 -4.99 -3.41 -8.77
CA TRP A 315 -4.37 -3.00 -7.52
C TRP A 315 -3.91 -1.54 -7.61
N PHE A 316 -4.10 -0.78 -6.52
CA PHE A 316 -3.69 0.61 -6.48
C PHE A 316 -3.30 1.06 -5.07
N GLY A 317 -2.46 2.11 -5.01
CA GLY A 317 -2.08 2.82 -3.81
C GLY A 317 -2.53 4.28 -3.84
N ALA A 318 -3.01 4.79 -2.72
CA ALA A 318 -3.55 6.14 -2.58
C ALA A 318 -3.27 6.74 -1.21
N ASP A 319 -3.44 8.06 -1.09
CA ASP A 319 -3.59 8.75 0.20
C ASP A 319 -5.06 8.72 0.63
N CYS A 320 -5.46 7.68 1.35
CA CYS A 320 -6.85 7.55 1.78
C CYS A 320 -7.20 8.32 3.06
N GLY A 321 -6.27 9.11 3.59
CA GLY A 321 -6.54 10.08 4.66
C GLY A 321 -7.24 11.35 4.19
N GLN A 322 -7.25 11.61 2.87
CA GLN A 322 -7.80 12.84 2.30
C GLN A 322 -9.28 12.65 1.88
N GLN A 323 -10.15 13.60 2.22
CA GLN A 323 -11.55 13.68 1.73
C GLN A 323 -12.26 12.32 1.68
N SER A 324 -12.17 11.55 2.78
CA SER A 324 -12.70 10.19 2.86
C SER A 324 -13.56 10.00 4.12
N ASP A 325 -14.68 9.28 3.98
CA ASP A 325 -15.49 8.88 5.11
C ASP A 325 -15.68 7.36 5.17
N ARG A 326 -15.14 6.78 6.22
CA ARG A 326 -15.16 5.33 6.41
C ARG A 326 -16.58 4.79 6.64
N ALA A 327 -17.44 5.54 7.30
CA ALA A 327 -18.78 5.07 7.66
C ALA A 327 -19.68 4.96 6.42
N SER A 328 -19.67 5.98 5.58
CA SER A 328 -20.42 5.98 4.31
C SER A 328 -19.73 5.18 3.20
N GLY A 329 -18.43 4.89 3.33
CA GLY A 329 -17.64 4.23 2.31
C GLY A 329 -17.38 5.11 1.09
N LEU A 330 -17.09 6.39 1.30
CA LEU A 330 -16.90 7.36 0.22
C LEU A 330 -15.49 7.93 0.21
N PHE A 331 -14.92 8.01 -0.99
CA PHE A 331 -13.75 8.76 -1.39
C PHE A 331 -14.22 9.81 -2.40
N VAL A 332 -14.55 11.01 -1.95
CA VAL A 332 -15.19 12.04 -2.80
C VAL A 332 -14.54 13.38 -2.56
N GLU A 333 -14.11 14.03 -3.63
CA GLU A 333 -13.49 15.35 -3.53
C GLU A 333 -14.48 16.41 -3.05
N GLY A 334 -14.06 17.18 -2.03
CA GLY A 334 -14.91 18.16 -1.35
C GLY A 334 -15.98 17.52 -0.44
N LEU A 335 -15.72 16.31 0.09
CA LEU A 335 -16.60 15.65 1.07
C LEU A 335 -16.67 16.42 2.39
N TYR A 336 -15.61 17.15 2.72
CA TYR A 336 -15.52 18.03 3.89
C TYR A 336 -15.29 19.46 3.43
N ASP A 337 -16.21 20.35 3.75
CA ASP A 337 -16.19 21.78 3.39
C ASP A 337 -15.46 22.60 4.47
N PHE A 338 -14.16 22.43 4.56
CA PHE A 338 -13.32 23.17 5.51
C PHE A 338 -13.22 24.66 5.18
N ASP A 339 -13.21 25.01 3.88
CA ASP A 339 -13.10 26.38 3.42
C ASP A 339 -14.25 27.24 3.95
N ASN A 340 -15.49 26.80 3.79
CA ASN A 340 -16.63 27.49 4.32
C ASN A 340 -16.71 27.43 5.84
N LEU A 341 -16.33 26.31 6.45
CA LEU A 341 -16.34 26.17 7.90
C LEU A 341 -15.42 27.19 8.57
N PHE A 342 -14.21 27.32 8.10
CA PHE A 342 -13.21 28.20 8.71
C PHE A 342 -13.11 29.58 8.04
N GLY A 343 -13.56 29.73 6.79
CA GLY A 343 -13.37 30.94 5.99
C GLY A 343 -11.91 31.17 5.60
N VAL A 344 -11.23 30.09 5.37
CA VAL A 344 -9.82 30.04 4.96
C VAL A 344 -9.75 29.21 3.71
N ASP A 345 -8.96 29.62 2.76
CA ASP A 345 -8.64 28.82 1.57
C ASP A 345 -7.61 27.75 1.94
N PHE A 346 -8.01 26.46 1.85
CA PHE A 346 -7.17 25.29 2.09
C PHE A 346 -6.73 24.63 0.77
N SER A 347 -7.02 25.23 -0.37
CA SER A 347 -6.69 24.64 -1.67
C SER A 347 -5.17 24.51 -1.84
N THR A 348 -4.73 23.29 -2.15
CA THR A 348 -3.33 22.94 -2.44
C THR A 348 -3.28 21.98 -3.62
N SER A 349 -2.30 22.17 -4.52
CA SER A 349 -2.09 21.20 -5.59
C SER A 349 -1.50 19.90 -5.06
N LYS A 350 -1.67 18.79 -5.79
CA LYS A 350 -1.03 17.50 -5.44
C LYS A 350 0.48 17.65 -5.31
N GLU A 351 1.13 18.42 -6.20
CA GLU A 351 2.55 18.74 -6.13
C GLU A 351 2.92 19.45 -4.81
N GLN A 352 2.16 20.48 -4.41
CA GLN A 352 2.39 21.17 -3.15
C GLN A 352 2.27 20.25 -1.95
N ARG A 353 1.23 19.38 -1.93
CA ARG A 353 1.04 18.42 -0.85
C ARG A 353 2.18 17.40 -0.76
N VAL A 354 2.65 16.88 -1.89
CA VAL A 354 3.80 15.95 -1.93
C VAL A 354 5.07 16.66 -1.45
N ASN A 355 5.36 17.86 -1.93
CA ASN A 355 6.55 18.62 -1.57
C ASN A 355 6.58 19.04 -0.08
N THR A 356 5.43 19.21 0.55
CA THR A 356 5.33 19.60 1.96
C THR A 356 5.16 18.41 2.91
N GLY A 357 5.04 17.18 2.39
CA GLY A 357 4.79 15.97 3.18
C GLY A 357 3.35 15.88 3.73
N GLU A 358 2.42 16.69 3.18
CA GLU A 358 1.00 16.63 3.54
C GLU A 358 0.31 15.40 2.93
N SER A 359 0.77 14.93 1.77
CA SER A 359 0.23 13.77 1.08
C SER A 359 1.33 12.83 0.61
N ALA A 360 1.13 11.55 0.86
CA ALA A 360 1.89 10.44 0.33
C ALA A 360 1.00 9.19 0.30
N MET A 361 1.36 8.20 -0.51
CA MET A 361 0.67 6.92 -0.49
C MET A 361 0.72 6.31 0.92
N ASN A 362 -0.42 5.93 1.47
CA ASN A 362 -0.52 5.36 2.82
C ASN A 362 -1.44 4.13 2.91
N HIS A 363 -2.12 3.77 1.81
CA HIS A 363 -3.02 2.62 1.80
C HIS A 363 -3.15 2.03 0.40
N ALA A 364 -3.13 0.69 0.31
CA ALA A 364 -3.38 -0.03 -0.92
C ALA A 364 -4.74 -0.74 -0.89
N MET A 365 -5.41 -0.71 -2.03
CA MET A 365 -6.76 -1.25 -2.23
C MET A 365 -6.88 -1.89 -3.61
N LEU A 366 -8.08 -2.37 -3.94
CA LEU A 366 -8.37 -3.01 -5.21
C LEU A 366 -9.56 -2.34 -5.90
N PHE A 367 -9.38 -1.84 -7.13
CA PHE A 367 -10.50 -1.45 -7.97
C PHE A 367 -11.22 -2.70 -8.49
N THR A 368 -12.53 -2.74 -8.32
CA THR A 368 -13.41 -3.86 -8.70
C THR A 368 -14.62 -3.44 -9.53
N GLY A 369 -14.66 -2.22 -10.01
CA GLY A 369 -15.68 -1.73 -10.91
C GLY A 369 -15.49 -0.28 -11.28
N VAL A 370 -16.13 0.13 -12.37
CA VAL A 370 -16.10 1.49 -12.89
C VAL A 370 -17.46 1.88 -13.46
N ASP A 371 -17.85 3.13 -13.25
CA ASP A 371 -18.98 3.77 -13.91
C ASP A 371 -18.47 4.65 -15.04
N ILE A 372 -18.82 4.27 -16.28
CA ILE A 372 -18.43 4.96 -17.51
C ILE A 372 -19.70 5.61 -18.08
N ASP A 373 -19.62 6.93 -18.39
CA ASP A 373 -20.72 7.66 -19.00
C ASP A 373 -20.88 7.37 -20.51
N GLU A 374 -21.87 8.01 -21.12
CA GLU A 374 -22.19 7.82 -22.55
C GLU A 374 -21.09 8.35 -23.48
N GLU A 375 -20.27 9.29 -22.98
CA GLU A 375 -19.12 9.88 -23.67
C GLU A 375 -17.84 9.02 -23.51
N GLY A 376 -17.86 7.98 -22.67
CA GLY A 376 -16.74 7.08 -22.39
C GLY A 376 -15.86 7.50 -21.24
N ASN A 377 -16.21 8.51 -20.45
CA ASN A 377 -15.41 8.98 -19.32
C ASN A 377 -15.71 8.17 -18.06
N ALA A 378 -14.67 7.80 -17.31
CA ALA A 378 -14.81 7.22 -15.99
C ALA A 378 -15.24 8.28 -14.98
N ARG A 379 -16.40 8.09 -14.37
CA ARG A 379 -16.97 9.01 -13.36
C ARG A 379 -16.75 8.57 -11.94
N ARG A 380 -16.79 7.25 -11.71
CA ARG A 380 -16.67 6.64 -10.38
C ARG A 380 -16.07 5.27 -10.46
N PHE A 381 -15.42 4.87 -9.37
CA PHE A 381 -14.83 3.56 -9.20
C PHE A 381 -15.41 2.86 -7.98
N ARG A 382 -15.60 1.55 -8.08
CA ARG A 382 -15.90 0.68 -6.95
C ARG A 382 -14.59 0.13 -6.41
N VAL A 383 -14.38 0.30 -5.11
CA VAL A 383 -13.14 -0.06 -4.41
C VAL A 383 -13.43 -1.18 -3.42
N GLU A 384 -12.69 -2.28 -3.47
CA GLU A 384 -12.62 -3.27 -2.41
C GLU A 384 -11.57 -2.84 -1.39
N ASN A 385 -11.99 -2.64 -0.12
CA ASN A 385 -11.09 -2.31 0.96
C ASN A 385 -10.83 -3.53 1.86
N SER A 386 -9.75 -3.50 2.63
CA SER A 386 -9.34 -4.56 3.54
C SER A 386 -9.69 -4.27 5.01
N TRP A 387 -10.80 -3.58 5.27
CA TRP A 387 -11.25 -3.21 6.62
C TRP A 387 -12.45 -4.03 7.13
N GLY A 388 -12.79 -5.15 6.45
CA GLY A 388 -13.95 -5.97 6.77
C GLY A 388 -15.26 -5.42 6.22
N GLU A 389 -16.38 -6.08 6.52
CA GLU A 389 -17.70 -5.79 5.93
C GLU A 389 -18.46 -4.63 6.61
N GLU A 390 -17.97 -4.13 7.76
CA GLU A 390 -18.69 -3.12 8.54
C GLU A 390 -18.73 -1.75 7.85
N PRO A 391 -17.63 -1.18 7.30
CA PRO A 391 -17.65 0.13 6.65
C PRO A 391 -18.19 0.06 5.22
N GLY A 392 -18.80 1.18 4.78
CA GLY A 392 -19.33 1.32 3.42
C GLY A 392 -20.40 0.30 3.07
N GLU A 393 -20.48 -0.09 1.80
CA GLU A 393 -21.40 -1.12 1.33
C GLU A 393 -20.76 -2.52 1.44
N LYS A 394 -20.85 -3.15 2.62
CA LYS A 394 -20.21 -4.44 2.93
C LYS A 394 -18.70 -4.46 2.66
N GLY A 395 -18.01 -3.38 3.05
CA GLY A 395 -16.58 -3.21 2.87
C GLY A 395 -16.16 -2.69 1.50
N PHE A 396 -17.10 -2.45 0.59
CA PHE A 396 -16.84 -1.75 -0.67
C PHE A 396 -17.09 -0.25 -0.51
N PHE A 397 -16.25 0.52 -1.20
CA PHE A 397 -16.27 1.98 -1.21
C PHE A 397 -16.54 2.50 -2.61
N THR A 398 -17.05 3.72 -2.69
CA THR A 398 -17.20 4.45 -3.95
C THR A 398 -16.23 5.62 -3.98
N MET A 399 -15.47 5.72 -5.07
CA MET A 399 -14.51 6.78 -5.33
C MET A 399 -14.96 7.58 -6.54
N ASP A 400 -15.04 8.92 -6.46
CA ASP A 400 -15.25 9.73 -7.66
C ASP A 400 -13.96 10.00 -8.44
N ALA A 401 -14.08 10.41 -9.70
CA ALA A 401 -12.94 10.66 -10.57
C ALA A 401 -12.06 11.82 -10.09
N ALA A 402 -12.64 12.84 -9.46
CA ALA A 402 -11.88 13.97 -8.94
C ALA A 402 -11.00 13.55 -7.75
N TRP A 403 -11.53 12.70 -6.86
CA TRP A 403 -10.73 12.12 -5.77
C TRP A 403 -9.63 11.20 -6.29
N PHE A 404 -9.94 10.41 -7.34
CA PHE A 404 -8.92 9.57 -8.01
C PHE A 404 -7.74 10.44 -8.45
N ASP A 405 -8.00 11.52 -9.19
CA ASP A 405 -6.96 12.40 -9.72
C ASP A 405 -6.14 13.07 -8.60
N ALA A 406 -6.81 13.47 -7.53
CA ALA A 406 -6.16 14.16 -6.43
C ALA A 406 -5.32 13.24 -5.53
N ASN A 407 -5.70 11.96 -5.33
CA ASN A 407 -5.18 11.15 -4.22
C ASN A 407 -4.68 9.76 -4.61
N VAL A 408 -4.92 9.26 -5.83
CA VAL A 408 -4.30 8.02 -6.32
C VAL A 408 -2.87 8.31 -6.77
N PHE A 409 -1.93 7.52 -6.26
CA PHE A 409 -0.49 7.64 -6.57
C PHE A 409 0.01 6.55 -7.49
N GLU A 410 -0.50 5.34 -7.36
CA GLU A 410 0.06 4.16 -8.03
C GLU A 410 -1.04 3.19 -8.46
N VAL A 411 -0.88 2.58 -9.64
CA VAL A 411 -1.67 1.42 -10.08
C VAL A 411 -0.76 0.36 -10.68
N ALA A 412 -1.04 -0.92 -10.39
CA ALA A 412 -0.33 -2.04 -11.00
C ALA A 412 -1.11 -2.59 -12.20
N VAL A 413 -0.49 -2.58 -13.37
CA VAL A 413 -1.12 -2.97 -14.64
C VAL A 413 -0.23 -3.94 -15.42
N HIS A 414 -0.84 -4.81 -16.23
CA HIS A 414 -0.10 -5.68 -17.13
C HIS A 414 0.46 -4.88 -18.32
N VAL A 415 1.67 -5.18 -18.78
CA VAL A 415 2.34 -4.45 -19.88
C VAL A 415 1.52 -4.43 -21.18
N ASP A 416 0.66 -5.43 -21.42
CA ASP A 416 -0.20 -5.47 -22.60
C ASP A 416 -1.34 -4.44 -22.56
N ASP A 417 -1.69 -3.94 -21.37
CA ASP A 417 -2.70 -2.90 -21.19
C ASP A 417 -2.13 -1.49 -21.43
N LEU A 418 -0.81 -1.37 -21.56
CA LEU A 418 -0.16 -0.09 -21.78
C LEU A 418 -0.24 0.36 -23.24
N PRO A 419 -0.47 1.65 -23.49
CA PRO A 419 -0.18 2.28 -24.79
C PRO A 419 1.28 2.05 -25.22
N ALA A 420 1.53 2.05 -26.52
CA ALA A 420 2.85 1.72 -27.07
C ALA A 420 3.97 2.63 -26.53
N GLU A 421 3.67 3.90 -26.32
CA GLU A 421 4.60 4.90 -25.77
C GLU A 421 5.02 4.59 -24.33
N LEU A 422 4.10 4.19 -23.45
CA LEU A 422 4.42 3.80 -22.06
C LEU A 422 5.13 2.45 -22.01
N ARG A 423 4.75 1.52 -22.90
CA ARG A 423 5.42 0.21 -22.99
C ARG A 423 6.89 0.35 -23.39
N ALA A 424 7.21 1.31 -24.26
CA ALA A 424 8.57 1.53 -24.73
C ALA A 424 9.52 1.97 -23.62
N VAL A 425 9.03 2.74 -22.63
CA VAL A 425 9.89 3.28 -21.56
C VAL A 425 10.14 2.30 -20.40
N VAL A 426 9.38 1.21 -20.30
CA VAL A 426 9.53 0.23 -19.19
C VAL A 426 10.95 -0.35 -19.10
N THR A 427 11.69 -0.38 -20.21
CA THR A 427 13.07 -0.89 -20.27
C THR A 427 14.14 0.18 -20.19
N GLU A 428 13.77 1.44 -19.99
CA GLU A 428 14.73 2.55 -19.82
C GLU A 428 15.36 2.48 -18.42
N GLU A 429 16.57 3.02 -18.31
CA GLU A 429 17.25 3.20 -17.02
C GLU A 429 16.44 4.18 -16.17
N PRO A 430 16.03 3.81 -14.95
CA PRO A 430 15.19 4.66 -14.14
C PRO A 430 15.96 5.83 -13.53
N LEU A 431 15.29 6.95 -13.31
CA LEU A 431 15.77 8.01 -12.44
C LEU A 431 15.73 7.50 -10.98
N HIS A 432 16.86 7.59 -10.31
CA HIS A 432 17.00 7.17 -8.91
C HIS A 432 16.55 8.26 -7.96
N LEU A 433 15.54 7.95 -7.16
CA LEU A 433 15.04 8.79 -6.07
C LEU A 433 15.69 8.38 -4.75
N PRO A 434 16.00 9.31 -3.85
CA PRO A 434 16.60 8.95 -2.57
C PRO A 434 15.63 8.12 -1.71
N ALA A 435 16.15 7.30 -0.80
CA ALA A 435 15.37 6.40 0.07
C ALA A 435 14.21 7.09 0.82
N TRP A 436 14.35 8.37 1.12
CA TRP A 436 13.35 9.18 1.83
C TRP A 436 12.44 9.98 0.90
N ASP A 437 12.43 9.69 -0.39
CA ASP A 437 11.53 10.35 -1.33
C ASP A 437 10.08 10.01 -1.02
N PRO A 438 9.12 10.97 -1.12
CA PRO A 438 7.70 10.71 -0.90
C PRO A 438 7.12 9.57 -1.77
N MET A 439 7.67 9.34 -2.98
CA MET A 439 7.27 8.20 -3.83
C MET A 439 7.72 6.85 -3.26
N GLY A 440 8.60 6.84 -2.27
CA GLY A 440 8.99 5.65 -1.49
C GLY A 440 8.08 5.36 -0.29
N ALA A 441 7.00 6.10 -0.12
CA ALA A 441 6.04 5.82 0.96
C ALA A 441 5.40 4.44 0.77
N LEU A 442 5.26 3.70 1.88
CA LEU A 442 4.71 2.34 1.86
C LEU A 442 3.22 2.36 2.21
N ALA A 443 2.43 1.63 1.42
CA ALA A 443 1.00 1.46 1.65
C ALA A 443 0.70 0.52 2.83
#